data_65342179fe02eaa722cbdd8b0562ceaf
#
_entry.id   65342179fe02eaa722cbdd8b0562ceaf
#
_cell.length_a   1.000
_cell.length_b   1.000
_cell.length_c   1.000
_cell.angle_alpha   90.00
_cell.angle_beta   90.00
_cell.angle_gamma   90.00
#
_symmetry.space_group_name_H-M   'P 1'
#
loop_
_entity.id
_entity.type
_entity.pdbx_description
1 polymer ?
#
loop_
_entity_poly.entity_id
_entity_poly.type
_entity_poly.pdbx_seq_one_letter_code
_entity_poly.pdbx_strand_id
1 'polypeptide(L)'
;MDDRDGVIWLDGEFVPWREAKTHVLTHTLHYGMGVFEGVRAYHAEKGTAIFRLQEHTDRLFRSAHILQMPMPYDKETVNKATCEAVSKNNLDSAYIRPMCFYGSEGMGLRADNLNVHVMVAAWEWGSYLGAEGMEKGIRIRTSSYTRHHVNITMCKAKANGNYMNSMLALKEALDCGYDEALLLDNEGYVAEGSGENIFVVRDGVIYTPDLTSALDGITRSTIIQLAEELGYKV
;
A
#
# COMPACT_ATOMS: atom_id res chain seq x y z
N MET A 1 -9.95 8.60 -12.75
CA MET A 1 -9.90 7.21 -12.25
C MET A 1 -11.26 6.52 -12.31
N ASP A 2 -12.34 7.23 -12.00
CA ASP A 2 -13.73 6.74 -11.98
C ASP A 2 -14.35 6.52 -13.36
N ASP A 3 -13.87 7.16 -14.40
CA ASP A 3 -14.32 7.01 -15.77
C ASP A 3 -13.37 6.12 -16.58
N ARG A 4 -13.56 4.81 -16.47
CA ARG A 4 -12.83 3.77 -17.23
C ARG A 4 -13.77 2.67 -17.68
N ASP A 5 -13.38 1.99 -18.74
CA ASP A 5 -13.93 0.70 -19.09
C ASP A 5 -13.25 -0.39 -18.27
N GLY A 6 -13.89 -1.52 -18.11
CA GLY A 6 -13.39 -2.65 -17.35
C GLY A 6 -14.25 -3.01 -16.15
N VAL A 7 -13.68 -3.83 -15.27
CA VAL A 7 -14.38 -4.37 -14.10
C VAL A 7 -13.54 -4.24 -12.82
N ILE A 8 -14.25 -4.16 -11.70
CA ILE A 8 -13.68 -4.23 -10.34
C ILE A 8 -14.33 -5.42 -9.64
N TRP A 9 -13.55 -6.24 -8.95
CA TRP A 9 -14.10 -7.23 -8.04
C TRP A 9 -14.54 -6.52 -6.75
N LEU A 10 -15.80 -6.70 -6.38
CA LEU A 10 -16.40 -6.09 -5.20
C LEU A 10 -17.32 -7.12 -4.52
N ASP A 11 -17.03 -7.46 -3.28
CA ASP A 11 -17.86 -8.32 -2.42
C ASP A 11 -18.30 -9.65 -3.07
N GLY A 12 -17.37 -10.32 -3.77
CA GLY A 12 -17.61 -11.65 -4.34
C GLY A 12 -17.90 -11.67 -5.83
N GLU A 13 -18.14 -10.54 -6.47
CA GLU A 13 -18.48 -10.47 -7.89
C GLU A 13 -17.73 -9.36 -8.64
N PHE A 14 -17.65 -9.50 -9.97
CA PHE A 14 -17.11 -8.45 -10.83
C PHE A 14 -18.22 -7.51 -11.30
N VAL A 15 -18.10 -6.24 -10.93
CA VAL A 15 -19.02 -5.18 -11.34
C VAL A 15 -18.36 -4.28 -12.39
N PRO A 16 -19.13 -3.63 -13.28
CA PRO A 16 -18.58 -2.62 -14.20
C PRO A 16 -17.84 -1.52 -13.41
N TRP A 17 -16.73 -1.04 -13.95
CA TRP A 17 -15.86 -0.06 -13.26
C TRP A 17 -16.62 1.16 -12.74
N ARG A 18 -17.52 1.71 -13.55
CA ARG A 18 -18.32 2.91 -13.22
C ARG A 18 -19.40 2.66 -12.17
N GLU A 19 -19.72 1.39 -11.89
CA GLU A 19 -20.76 0.99 -10.93
C GLU A 19 -20.15 0.63 -9.55
N ALA A 20 -18.83 0.43 -9.47
CA ALA A 20 -18.15 0.19 -8.21
C ALA A 20 -18.14 1.47 -7.35
N LYS A 21 -19.22 1.70 -6.64
CA LYS A 21 -19.48 2.92 -5.84
C LYS A 21 -19.77 2.56 -4.40
N THR A 22 -19.49 3.49 -3.50
CA THR A 22 -19.86 3.36 -2.10
C THR A 22 -20.67 4.58 -1.63
N HIS A 23 -21.44 4.41 -0.59
CA HIS A 23 -22.26 5.49 -0.03
C HIS A 23 -21.38 6.53 0.67
N VAL A 24 -21.74 7.80 0.64
CA VAL A 24 -20.98 8.90 1.28
C VAL A 24 -20.86 8.75 2.81
N LEU A 25 -21.76 8.00 3.45
CA LEU A 25 -21.69 7.65 4.87
C LEU A 25 -20.93 6.36 5.15
N THR A 26 -20.16 5.84 4.18
CA THR A 26 -19.25 4.70 4.40
C THR A 26 -18.31 5.03 5.54
N HIS A 27 -18.32 4.20 6.59
CA HIS A 27 -17.64 4.46 7.87
C HIS A 27 -16.13 4.72 7.68
N THR A 28 -15.47 3.96 6.83
CA THR A 28 -14.05 4.15 6.54
C THR A 28 -13.72 5.55 5.98
N LEU A 29 -14.63 6.19 5.22
CA LEU A 29 -14.43 7.55 4.72
C LEU A 29 -14.41 8.61 5.85
N HIS A 30 -15.09 8.33 6.96
CA HIS A 30 -15.17 9.25 8.10
C HIS A 30 -14.09 8.99 9.16
N TYR A 31 -13.70 7.73 9.37
CA TYR A 31 -12.87 7.34 10.52
C TYR A 31 -11.55 6.67 10.12
N GLY A 32 -11.30 6.43 8.83
CA GLY A 32 -10.02 5.91 8.35
C GLY A 32 -9.76 4.42 8.62
N MET A 33 -10.72 3.70 9.24
CA MET A 33 -10.60 2.26 9.50
C MET A 33 -10.80 1.47 8.21
N GLY A 34 -9.70 1.13 7.58
CA GLY A 34 -9.61 0.30 6.39
C GLY A 34 -8.16 -0.12 6.17
N VAL A 35 -7.94 -1.15 5.40
CA VAL A 35 -6.60 -1.66 5.05
C VAL A 35 -6.52 -1.93 3.54
N PHE A 36 -5.33 -1.78 2.98
CA PHE A 36 -5.17 -1.99 1.55
C PHE A 36 -3.79 -2.55 1.20
N GLU A 37 -3.66 -3.00 -0.03
CA GLU A 37 -2.38 -3.37 -0.63
C GLU A 37 -2.11 -2.60 -1.91
N GLY A 38 -0.84 -2.56 -2.29
CA GLY A 38 -0.38 -2.09 -3.59
C GLY A 38 0.49 -3.16 -4.21
N VAL A 39 -0.04 -3.86 -5.19
CA VAL A 39 0.60 -5.00 -5.83
C VAL A 39 0.92 -4.64 -7.27
N ARG A 40 2.05 -5.10 -7.79
CA ARG A 40 2.42 -4.89 -9.19
C ARG A 40 2.34 -6.19 -9.97
N ALA A 41 1.80 -6.10 -11.17
CA ALA A 41 1.90 -7.14 -12.18
C ALA A 41 2.78 -6.63 -13.34
N TYR A 42 3.58 -7.53 -13.90
CA TYR A 42 4.54 -7.23 -14.96
C TYR A 42 4.36 -8.17 -16.13
N HIS A 43 4.54 -7.67 -17.33
CA HIS A 43 4.68 -8.51 -18.51
C HIS A 43 5.88 -9.45 -18.36
N ALA A 44 5.69 -10.72 -18.64
CA ALA A 44 6.72 -11.75 -18.58
C ALA A 44 6.57 -12.72 -19.76
N GLU A 45 7.61 -13.51 -20.03
CA GLU A 45 7.63 -14.45 -21.20
C GLU A 45 6.43 -15.40 -21.24
N LYS A 46 5.89 -15.79 -20.09
CA LYS A 46 4.76 -16.74 -19.97
C LYS A 46 3.41 -16.07 -19.71
N GLY A 47 3.30 -14.76 -19.93
CA GLY A 47 2.12 -13.95 -19.63
C GLY A 47 2.35 -12.99 -18.45
N THR A 48 1.29 -12.38 -17.95
CA THR A 48 1.38 -11.40 -16.85
C THR A 48 1.67 -12.09 -15.53
N ALA A 49 2.73 -11.67 -14.84
CA ALA A 49 3.15 -12.18 -13.54
C ALA A 49 2.87 -11.17 -12.43
N ILE A 50 2.15 -11.57 -11.40
CA ILE A 50 1.89 -10.74 -10.22
C ILE A 50 3.03 -10.98 -9.22
N PHE A 51 3.73 -9.90 -8.86
CA PHE A 51 4.90 -9.98 -8.00
C PHE A 51 4.51 -10.24 -6.55
N ARG A 52 5.00 -11.36 -5.98
CA ARG A 52 4.83 -11.76 -4.57
C ARG A 52 3.37 -11.64 -4.06
N LEU A 53 2.44 -12.13 -4.86
CA LEU A 53 1.00 -12.04 -4.56
C LEU A 53 0.67 -12.61 -3.17
N GLN A 54 1.21 -13.79 -2.82
CA GLN A 54 0.91 -14.43 -1.55
C GLN A 54 1.33 -13.56 -0.35
N GLU A 55 2.51 -12.98 -0.39
CA GLU A 55 3.02 -12.12 0.70
C GLU A 55 2.21 -10.82 0.83
N HIS A 56 1.76 -10.27 -0.29
CA HIS A 56 0.84 -9.13 -0.27
C HIS A 56 -0.50 -9.49 0.35
N THR A 57 -1.06 -10.63 0.00
CA THR A 57 -2.32 -11.11 0.60
C THR A 57 -2.14 -11.42 2.08
N ASP A 58 -1.04 -12.05 2.47
CA ASP A 58 -0.72 -12.31 3.87
C ASP A 58 -0.62 -11.01 4.68
N ARG A 59 -0.02 -9.96 4.11
CA ARG A 59 0.07 -8.65 4.76
C ARG A 59 -1.29 -7.93 4.82
N LEU A 60 -2.13 -8.05 3.80
CA LEU A 60 -3.50 -7.52 3.84
C LEU A 60 -4.29 -8.12 5.00
N PHE A 61 -4.26 -9.45 5.13
CA PHE A 61 -4.95 -10.16 6.20
C PHE A 61 -4.36 -9.85 7.58
N ARG A 62 -3.04 -9.75 7.69
CA ARG A 62 -2.38 -9.32 8.93
C ARG A 62 -2.76 -7.87 9.28
N SER A 63 -2.82 -6.97 8.31
CA SER A 63 -3.26 -5.58 8.53
C SER A 63 -4.69 -5.53 9.04
N ALA A 64 -5.60 -6.30 8.44
CA ALA A 64 -6.98 -6.43 8.90
C ALA A 64 -7.06 -6.99 10.34
N HIS A 65 -6.29 -8.05 10.64
CA HIS A 65 -6.22 -8.64 11.96
C HIS A 65 -5.73 -7.65 13.03
N ILE A 66 -4.67 -6.87 12.74
CA ILE A 66 -4.15 -5.82 13.64
C ILE A 66 -5.24 -4.79 13.96
N LEU A 67 -6.05 -4.40 12.97
CA LEU A 67 -7.17 -3.47 13.15
C LEU A 67 -8.46 -4.15 13.64
N GLN A 68 -8.41 -5.45 13.96
CA GLN A 68 -9.57 -6.23 14.41
C GLN A 68 -10.74 -6.22 13.41
N MET A 69 -10.44 -6.12 12.12
CA MET A 69 -11.42 -6.20 11.03
C MET A 69 -11.65 -7.66 10.63
N PRO A 70 -12.86 -8.23 10.79
CA PRO A 70 -13.13 -9.60 10.37
C PRO A 70 -13.14 -9.68 8.83
N MET A 71 -12.26 -10.49 8.26
CA MET A 71 -12.21 -10.69 6.81
C MET A 71 -13.34 -11.62 6.35
N PRO A 72 -14.23 -11.17 5.44
CA PRO A 72 -15.38 -11.98 4.99
C PRO A 72 -15.01 -13.05 3.95
N TYR A 73 -13.79 -13.00 3.41
CA TYR A 73 -13.26 -13.94 2.41
C TYR A 73 -11.95 -14.55 2.90
N ASP A 74 -11.62 -15.73 2.42
CA ASP A 74 -10.31 -16.34 2.62
C ASP A 74 -9.25 -15.80 1.66
N LYS A 75 -7.99 -16.13 1.93
CA LYS A 75 -6.84 -15.68 1.12
C LYS A 75 -6.88 -16.20 -0.32
N GLU A 76 -7.38 -17.42 -0.51
CA GLU A 76 -7.47 -18.06 -1.83
C GLU A 76 -8.46 -17.29 -2.72
N THR A 77 -9.62 -16.92 -2.17
CA THR A 77 -10.63 -16.10 -2.86
C THR A 77 -10.05 -14.74 -3.26
N VAL A 78 -9.34 -14.05 -2.36
CA VAL A 78 -8.74 -12.75 -2.65
C VAL A 78 -7.61 -12.87 -3.69
N ASN A 79 -6.78 -13.92 -3.62
CA ASN A 79 -5.75 -14.19 -4.62
C ASN A 79 -6.36 -14.45 -6.01
N LYS A 80 -7.40 -15.28 -6.07
CA LYS A 80 -8.12 -15.55 -7.31
C LYS A 80 -8.73 -14.26 -7.89
N ALA A 81 -9.42 -13.48 -7.07
CA ALA A 81 -9.99 -12.19 -7.48
C ALA A 81 -8.90 -11.24 -8.01
N THR A 82 -7.71 -11.24 -7.39
CA THR A 82 -6.57 -10.42 -7.82
C THR A 82 -6.05 -10.85 -9.19
N CYS A 83 -5.88 -12.14 -9.44
CA CYS A 83 -5.50 -12.66 -10.76
C CYS A 83 -6.56 -12.36 -11.82
N GLU A 84 -7.83 -12.58 -11.50
CA GLU A 84 -8.94 -12.34 -12.41
C GLU A 84 -9.15 -10.83 -12.69
N ALA A 85 -8.87 -9.94 -11.74
CA ALA A 85 -8.93 -8.50 -11.97
C ALA A 85 -7.92 -8.05 -13.04
N VAL A 86 -6.75 -8.66 -13.10
CA VAL A 86 -5.75 -8.39 -14.15
C VAL A 86 -6.22 -8.95 -15.49
N SER A 87 -6.63 -10.22 -15.54
CA SER A 87 -7.00 -10.91 -16.80
C SER A 87 -8.29 -10.36 -17.40
N LYS A 88 -9.33 -10.08 -16.60
CA LYS A 88 -10.61 -9.54 -17.10
C LYS A 88 -10.50 -8.10 -17.61
N ASN A 89 -9.50 -7.37 -17.19
CA ASN A 89 -9.18 -6.04 -17.68
C ASN A 89 -8.12 -6.05 -18.80
N ASN A 90 -7.68 -7.24 -19.28
CA ASN A 90 -6.71 -7.42 -20.35
C ASN A 90 -5.39 -6.63 -20.12
N LEU A 91 -4.85 -6.68 -18.90
CA LEU A 91 -3.68 -5.91 -18.51
C LEU A 91 -2.40 -6.76 -18.62
N ASP A 92 -1.46 -6.33 -19.44
CA ASP A 92 -0.12 -6.93 -19.55
C ASP A 92 0.79 -6.52 -18.39
N SER A 93 0.60 -5.31 -17.87
CA SER A 93 1.21 -4.79 -16.66
C SER A 93 0.19 -3.98 -15.90
N ALA A 94 0.20 -4.08 -14.56
CA ALA A 94 -0.81 -3.43 -13.75
C ALA A 94 -0.29 -2.98 -12.39
N TYR A 95 -0.93 -1.96 -11.86
CA TYR A 95 -1.05 -1.74 -10.43
C TYR A 95 -2.37 -2.33 -9.96
N ILE A 96 -2.33 -3.06 -8.85
CA ILE A 96 -3.49 -3.74 -8.28
C ILE A 96 -3.71 -3.21 -6.86
N ARG A 97 -4.95 -2.88 -6.53
CA ARG A 97 -5.38 -2.35 -5.24
C ARG A 97 -6.42 -3.27 -4.60
N PRO A 98 -6.01 -4.29 -3.86
CA PRO A 98 -6.90 -4.93 -2.88
C PRO A 98 -7.13 -3.97 -1.70
N MET A 99 -8.36 -3.88 -1.22
CA MET A 99 -8.72 -3.03 -0.09
C MET A 99 -9.87 -3.65 0.69
N CYS A 100 -9.83 -3.50 2.02
CA CYS A 100 -10.92 -3.86 2.92
C CYS A 100 -11.35 -2.61 3.69
N PHE A 101 -12.66 -2.39 3.80
CA PHE A 101 -13.20 -1.20 4.44
C PHE A 101 -14.55 -1.48 5.10
N TYR A 102 -14.89 -0.70 6.11
CA TYR A 102 -16.20 -0.75 6.75
C TYR A 102 -17.25 0.01 5.93
N GLY A 103 -18.44 -0.57 5.81
CA GLY A 103 -19.57 -0.06 5.07
C GLY A 103 -20.31 1.11 5.72
N SER A 104 -21.59 1.27 5.37
CA SER A 104 -22.42 2.42 5.75
C SER A 104 -23.59 2.08 6.68
N GLU A 105 -23.53 0.93 7.35
CA GLU A 105 -24.61 0.41 8.20
C GLU A 105 -24.77 1.22 9.50
N GLY A 106 -23.78 2.00 9.87
CA GLY A 106 -23.81 2.82 11.07
C GLY A 106 -22.71 3.88 11.11
N MET A 107 -22.86 4.79 12.05
CA MET A 107 -21.90 5.86 12.34
C MET A 107 -21.47 5.83 13.80
N GLY A 108 -20.39 6.51 14.12
CA GLY A 108 -19.79 6.53 15.45
C GLY A 108 -18.60 5.59 15.58
N LEU A 109 -18.00 5.52 16.78
CA LEU A 109 -16.73 4.80 16.98
C LEU A 109 -16.89 3.28 17.18
N ARG A 110 -18.11 2.78 17.30
CA ARG A 110 -18.36 1.33 17.37
C ARG A 110 -18.50 0.78 15.96
N ALA A 111 -17.70 -0.24 15.67
CA ALA A 111 -17.70 -0.92 14.37
C ALA A 111 -18.31 -2.35 14.43
N ASP A 112 -18.85 -2.77 15.58
CA ASP A 112 -19.29 -4.15 15.85
C ASP A 112 -20.43 -4.62 14.92
N ASN A 113 -21.21 -3.68 14.40
CA ASN A 113 -22.37 -3.95 13.54
C ASN A 113 -22.14 -3.52 12.08
N LEU A 114 -20.90 -3.21 11.72
CA LEU A 114 -20.56 -2.81 10.36
C LEU A 114 -20.11 -4.00 9.53
N ASN A 115 -20.53 -4.05 8.28
CA ASN A 115 -20.01 -5.01 7.32
C ASN A 115 -18.61 -4.61 6.86
N VAL A 116 -17.75 -5.59 6.68
CA VAL A 116 -16.47 -5.41 6.00
C VAL A 116 -16.67 -5.70 4.52
N HIS A 117 -16.42 -4.72 3.70
CA HIS A 117 -16.40 -4.85 2.25
C HIS A 117 -14.98 -5.11 1.77
N VAL A 118 -14.85 -5.89 0.69
CA VAL A 118 -13.57 -6.19 0.06
C VAL A 118 -13.65 -5.89 -1.43
N MET A 119 -12.69 -5.12 -1.92
CA MET A 119 -12.59 -4.84 -3.34
C MET A 119 -11.20 -5.13 -3.89
N VAL A 120 -11.11 -5.46 -5.17
CA VAL A 120 -9.87 -5.54 -5.94
C VAL A 120 -10.04 -4.82 -7.26
N ALA A 121 -9.28 -3.73 -7.43
CA ALA A 121 -9.19 -3.00 -8.69
C ALA A 121 -7.80 -3.17 -9.31
N ALA A 122 -7.71 -3.27 -10.64
CA ALA A 122 -6.46 -3.33 -11.38
C ALA A 122 -6.49 -2.35 -12.56
N TRP A 123 -5.37 -1.64 -12.78
CA TRP A 123 -5.25 -0.67 -13.87
C TRP A 123 -3.80 -0.44 -14.28
N GLU A 124 -3.60 0.06 -15.49
CA GLU A 124 -2.28 0.50 -15.91
C GLU A 124 -1.84 1.73 -15.10
N TRP A 125 -0.67 1.64 -14.48
CA TRP A 125 -0.07 2.75 -13.79
C TRP A 125 1.46 2.73 -13.99
N GLY A 126 1.99 3.83 -14.52
CA GLY A 126 3.43 4.00 -14.75
C GLY A 126 4.27 4.00 -13.47
N SER A 127 5.54 4.36 -13.61
CA SER A 127 6.44 4.54 -12.46
C SER A 127 5.95 5.69 -11.57
N TYR A 128 5.93 5.49 -10.27
CA TYR A 128 5.50 6.50 -9.28
C TYR A 128 6.34 7.77 -9.35
N LEU A 129 7.66 7.63 -9.48
CA LEU A 129 8.60 8.74 -9.57
C LEU A 129 8.89 9.21 -11.01
N GLY A 130 8.25 8.62 -12.01
CA GLY A 130 8.49 8.88 -13.42
C GLY A 130 9.84 8.35 -13.93
N ALA A 131 10.05 8.39 -15.25
CA ALA A 131 11.28 7.90 -15.86
C ALA A 131 12.50 8.77 -15.48
N GLU A 132 12.32 10.08 -15.39
CA GLU A 132 13.39 11.01 -15.03
C GLU A 132 13.89 10.80 -13.60
N GLY A 133 12.99 10.55 -12.65
CA GLY A 133 13.35 10.24 -11.26
C GLY A 133 14.12 8.93 -11.13
N MET A 134 13.82 7.94 -11.98
CA MET A 134 14.56 6.68 -12.01
C MET A 134 15.99 6.84 -12.55
N GLU A 135 16.21 7.76 -13.48
CA GLU A 135 17.52 7.98 -14.12
C GLU A 135 18.40 8.95 -13.31
N LYS A 136 17.82 10.08 -12.89
CA LYS A 136 18.57 11.19 -12.27
C LYS A 136 18.50 11.21 -10.74
N GLY A 137 17.67 10.37 -10.17
CA GLY A 137 17.31 10.44 -8.75
C GLY A 137 16.31 11.55 -8.44
N ILE A 138 15.99 11.71 -7.17
CA ILE A 138 15.03 12.68 -6.66
C ILE A 138 15.62 13.44 -5.47
N ARG A 139 15.04 14.60 -5.16
CA ARG A 139 15.43 15.39 -4.00
C ARG A 139 14.49 15.11 -2.84
N ILE A 140 15.06 14.70 -1.72
CA ILE A 140 14.30 14.33 -0.54
C ILE A 140 14.47 15.41 0.52
N ARG A 141 13.39 15.77 1.23
CA ARG A 141 13.40 16.65 2.39
C ARG A 141 13.03 15.89 3.64
N THR A 142 13.80 16.05 4.70
CA THR A 142 13.35 15.62 6.05
C THR A 142 12.16 16.47 6.47
N SER A 143 11.04 15.82 6.73
CA SER A 143 9.79 16.47 7.13
C SER A 143 9.87 16.97 8.58
N SER A 144 9.12 18.03 8.87
CA SER A 144 8.85 18.46 10.24
C SER A 144 7.83 17.56 10.97
N TYR A 145 7.07 16.76 10.20
CA TYR A 145 6.17 15.75 10.76
C TYR A 145 6.94 14.49 11.13
N THR A 146 6.78 14.03 12.36
CA THR A 146 7.30 12.76 12.85
C THR A 146 6.43 11.60 12.34
N ARG A 147 7.04 10.47 12.00
CA ARG A 147 6.30 9.24 11.73
C ARG A 147 5.49 8.85 12.97
N HIS A 148 4.24 8.46 12.78
CA HIS A 148 3.36 8.14 13.90
C HIS A 148 3.96 7.08 14.82
N HIS A 149 3.82 7.27 16.12
CA HIS A 149 4.30 6.36 17.14
C HIS A 149 3.54 5.03 17.08
N VAL A 150 4.23 3.92 17.32
CA VAL A 150 3.69 2.56 17.25
C VAL A 150 2.46 2.31 18.14
N ASN A 151 2.29 3.10 19.19
CA ASN A 151 1.15 3.02 20.11
C ASN A 151 0.14 4.17 19.91
N ILE A 152 0.18 4.87 18.79
CA ILE A 152 -0.84 5.84 18.35
C ILE A 152 -1.68 5.23 17.23
N THR A 153 -1.03 4.78 16.17
CA THR A 153 -1.63 3.97 15.11
C THR A 153 -0.69 2.82 14.78
N MET A 154 -1.24 1.71 14.33
CA MET A 154 -0.49 0.46 14.15
C MET A 154 0.39 0.51 12.89
N CYS A 155 1.69 0.82 13.04
CA CYS A 155 2.65 0.95 11.93
C CYS A 155 2.78 -0.32 11.08
N LYS A 156 2.55 -1.50 11.66
CA LYS A 156 2.59 -2.78 10.95
C LYS A 156 1.35 -3.08 10.11
N ALA A 157 0.29 -2.29 10.27
CA ALA A 157 -0.90 -2.37 9.42
C ALA A 157 -0.78 -1.37 8.27
N LYS A 158 -0.99 -1.84 7.03
CA LYS A 158 -1.12 -0.95 5.87
C LYS A 158 -2.53 -0.35 5.87
N ALA A 159 -2.77 0.54 6.85
CA ALA A 159 -4.06 1.12 7.16
C ALA A 159 -4.29 2.46 6.46
N ASN A 160 -5.52 2.71 6.01
CA ASN A 160 -5.89 3.95 5.31
C ASN A 160 -5.58 5.18 6.16
N GLY A 161 -5.93 5.16 7.45
CA GLY A 161 -5.74 6.29 8.36
C GLY A 161 -4.28 6.68 8.57
N ASN A 162 -3.33 5.75 8.44
CA ASN A 162 -1.90 6.02 8.57
C ASN A 162 -1.37 6.96 7.46
N TYR A 163 -2.01 6.96 6.30
CA TYR A 163 -1.57 7.75 5.14
C TYR A 163 -1.85 9.25 5.26
N MET A 164 -2.64 9.70 6.22
CA MET A 164 -2.76 11.12 6.53
C MET A 164 -1.40 11.72 6.94
N ASN A 165 -0.65 11.03 7.78
CA ASN A 165 0.72 11.41 8.15
C ASN A 165 1.66 11.48 6.93
N SER A 166 1.59 10.46 6.07
CA SER A 166 2.36 10.41 4.81
C SER A 166 2.02 11.58 3.87
N MET A 167 0.74 11.88 3.69
CA MET A 167 0.27 12.96 2.80
C MET A 167 0.69 14.34 3.31
N LEU A 168 0.64 14.59 4.63
CA LEU A 168 1.08 15.84 5.22
C LEU A 168 2.58 16.06 5.04
N ALA A 169 3.39 15.02 5.28
CA ALA A 169 4.83 15.07 5.10
C ALA A 169 5.22 15.30 3.63
N LEU A 170 4.59 14.57 2.70
CA LEU A 170 4.83 14.74 1.26
C LEU A 170 4.42 16.14 0.80
N LYS A 171 3.26 16.64 1.24
CA LYS A 171 2.79 17.99 0.90
C LYS A 171 3.79 19.06 1.34
N GLU A 172 4.32 18.95 2.56
CA GLU A 172 5.38 19.85 3.06
C GLU A 172 6.62 19.82 2.17
N ALA A 173 7.09 18.64 1.79
CA ALA A 173 8.25 18.48 0.91
C ALA A 173 8.02 19.12 -0.45
N LEU A 174 6.87 18.85 -1.08
CA LEU A 174 6.49 19.42 -2.38
C LEU A 174 6.37 20.96 -2.32
N ASP A 175 5.76 21.52 -1.28
CA ASP A 175 5.66 22.98 -1.11
C ASP A 175 7.02 23.65 -0.96
N CYS A 176 8.02 22.91 -0.47
CA CYS A 176 9.42 23.37 -0.40
C CYS A 176 10.24 23.06 -1.66
N GLY A 177 9.61 22.55 -2.73
CA GLY A 177 10.27 22.26 -4.01
C GLY A 177 11.09 20.99 -4.01
N TYR A 178 10.82 20.03 -3.13
CA TYR A 178 11.41 18.69 -3.11
C TYR A 178 10.43 17.67 -3.71
N ASP A 179 10.92 16.48 -4.00
CA ASP A 179 10.15 15.47 -4.74
C ASP A 179 9.54 14.42 -3.79
N GLU A 180 10.16 14.20 -2.60
CA GLU A 180 9.71 13.23 -1.61
C GLU A 180 10.07 13.68 -0.18
N ALA A 181 9.38 13.14 0.82
CA ALA A 181 9.62 13.37 2.23
C ALA A 181 10.35 12.20 2.89
N LEU A 182 11.30 12.52 3.78
CA LEU A 182 11.87 11.58 4.72
C LEU A 182 11.29 11.85 6.11
N LEU A 183 10.69 10.83 6.73
CA LEU A 183 10.16 10.95 8.08
C LEU A 183 11.14 10.34 9.10
N LEU A 184 11.30 11.05 10.19
CA LEU A 184 11.99 10.55 11.38
C LEU A 184 10.95 9.95 12.34
N ASP A 185 11.38 9.02 13.18
CA ASP A 185 10.56 8.52 14.29
C ASP A 185 10.54 9.53 15.47
N ASN A 186 9.86 9.17 16.55
CA ASN A 186 9.74 10.04 17.71
C ASN A 186 11.05 10.20 18.54
N GLU A 187 12.07 9.41 18.24
CA GLU A 187 13.40 9.51 18.84
C GLU A 187 14.39 10.25 17.92
N GLY A 188 13.97 10.63 16.72
CA GLY A 188 14.77 11.36 15.75
C GLY A 188 15.58 10.48 14.80
N TYR A 189 15.36 9.17 14.80
CA TYR A 189 15.97 8.25 13.84
C TYR A 189 15.19 8.22 12.52
N VAL A 190 15.89 7.93 11.43
CA VAL A 190 15.27 7.74 10.12
C VAL A 190 14.30 6.55 10.17
N ALA A 191 13.05 6.76 9.79
CA ALA A 191 12.02 5.73 9.73
C ALA A 191 11.80 5.23 8.28
N GLU A 192 11.16 6.03 7.46
CA GLU A 192 10.82 5.68 6.06
C GLU A 192 10.47 6.95 5.26
N GLY A 193 10.26 6.83 3.95
CA GLY A 193 9.67 7.88 3.13
C GLY A 193 8.16 8.03 3.35
N SER A 194 7.49 8.85 2.56
CA SER A 194 6.04 9.04 2.69
C SER A 194 5.26 7.77 2.35
N GLY A 195 5.73 6.97 1.40
CA GLY A 195 5.12 5.71 0.98
C GLY A 195 6.11 4.58 0.73
N GLU A 196 7.40 4.77 1.01
CA GLU A 196 8.51 3.87 0.69
C GLU A 196 9.42 3.64 1.90
N ASN A 197 9.97 2.42 2.00
CA ASN A 197 11.12 2.18 2.87
C ASN A 197 12.38 2.79 2.26
N ILE A 198 13.38 3.06 3.09
CA ILE A 198 14.64 3.67 2.66
C ILE A 198 15.83 2.73 2.87
N PHE A 199 16.78 2.81 1.96
CA PHE A 199 18.10 2.21 2.08
C PHE A 199 19.17 3.28 1.90
N VAL A 200 20.23 3.20 2.69
CA VAL A 200 21.41 4.06 2.57
C VAL A 200 22.62 3.18 2.25
N VAL A 201 23.30 3.48 1.16
CA VAL A 201 24.56 2.79 0.81
C VAL A 201 25.72 3.66 1.24
N ARG A 202 26.58 3.12 2.12
CA ARG A 202 27.78 3.81 2.61
C ARG A 202 28.92 2.81 2.81
N ASP A 203 30.06 3.13 2.31
CA ASP A 203 31.30 2.35 2.44
C ASP A 203 31.12 0.85 2.06
N GLY A 204 30.33 0.58 1.00
CA GLY A 204 30.04 -0.76 0.50
C GLY A 204 29.05 -1.57 1.35
N VAL A 205 28.40 -0.96 2.35
CA VAL A 205 27.38 -1.57 3.19
C VAL A 205 26.02 -0.93 2.90
N ILE A 206 24.98 -1.74 2.86
CA ILE A 206 23.59 -1.30 2.72
C ILE A 206 22.98 -1.22 4.12
N TYR A 207 22.42 -0.07 4.47
CA TYR A 207 21.73 0.15 5.73
C TYR A 207 20.25 0.40 5.46
N THR A 208 19.38 -0.13 6.29
CA THR A 208 17.95 0.18 6.29
C THR A 208 17.46 0.28 7.73
N PRO A 209 16.56 1.22 8.06
CA PRO A 209 16.02 1.34 9.40
C PRO A 209 15.36 0.05 9.88
N ASP A 210 15.29 -0.12 11.19
CA ASP A 210 14.44 -1.16 11.76
C ASP A 210 12.95 -0.86 11.47
N LEU A 211 12.11 -1.83 11.78
CA LEU A 211 10.69 -1.74 11.47
C LEU A 211 9.84 -1.26 12.66
N THR A 212 10.41 -0.65 13.67
CA THR A 212 9.65 -0.18 14.83
C THR A 212 8.60 0.85 14.43
N SER A 213 9.00 1.85 13.65
CA SER A 213 8.11 2.93 13.16
C SER A 213 7.86 2.89 11.65
N ALA A 214 8.15 1.78 10.98
CA ALA A 214 8.00 1.64 9.54
C ALA A 214 7.19 0.39 9.17
N LEU A 215 6.56 0.45 8.00
CA LEU A 215 5.89 -0.72 7.42
C LEU A 215 6.94 -1.73 6.96
N ASP A 216 6.70 -3.02 7.20
CA ASP A 216 7.50 -4.11 6.67
C ASP A 216 7.24 -4.30 5.16
N GLY A 217 7.98 -3.54 4.36
CA GLY A 217 7.84 -3.50 2.91
C GLY A 217 8.21 -4.83 2.25
N ILE A 218 7.38 -5.30 1.33
CA ILE A 218 7.65 -6.50 0.54
C ILE A 218 8.82 -6.25 -0.40
N THR A 219 8.89 -5.08 -1.03
CA THR A 219 10.05 -4.65 -1.80
C THR A 219 11.30 -4.55 -0.92
N ARG A 220 11.19 -4.02 0.31
CA ARG A 220 12.30 -3.97 1.26
C ARG A 220 12.84 -5.37 1.53
N SER A 221 12.00 -6.35 1.86
CA SER A 221 12.45 -7.72 2.12
C SER A 221 13.09 -8.37 0.89
N THR A 222 12.57 -8.06 -0.31
CA THR A 222 13.15 -8.53 -1.58
C THR A 222 14.54 -7.95 -1.81
N ILE A 223 14.73 -6.65 -1.57
CA ILE A 223 16.05 -6.00 -1.72
C ILE A 223 17.07 -6.59 -0.74
N ILE A 224 16.69 -6.81 0.52
CA ILE A 224 17.57 -7.44 1.51
C ILE A 224 17.99 -8.84 1.04
N GLN A 225 17.02 -9.68 0.67
CA GLN A 225 17.30 -11.02 0.17
C GLN A 225 18.24 -11.02 -1.03
N LEU A 226 17.95 -10.21 -2.05
CA LEU A 226 18.80 -10.12 -3.25
C LEU A 226 20.20 -9.58 -2.94
N ALA A 227 20.32 -8.61 -2.03
CA ALA A 227 21.61 -8.08 -1.63
C ALA A 227 22.47 -9.15 -0.95
N GLU A 228 21.88 -9.93 -0.03
CA GLU A 228 22.55 -11.04 0.65
C GLU A 228 22.96 -12.14 -0.35
N GLU A 229 22.07 -12.53 -1.28
CA GLU A 229 22.38 -13.52 -2.34
C GLU A 229 23.52 -13.05 -3.26
N LEU A 230 23.66 -11.75 -3.48
CA LEU A 230 24.74 -11.15 -4.26
C LEU A 230 26.01 -10.88 -3.43
N GLY A 231 26.01 -11.21 -2.14
CA GLY A 231 27.16 -11.07 -1.25
C GLY A 231 27.37 -9.65 -0.71
N TYR A 232 26.39 -8.77 -0.82
CA TYR A 232 26.43 -7.46 -0.16
C TYR A 232 26.08 -7.58 1.32
N LYS A 233 26.74 -6.76 2.14
CA LYS A 233 26.40 -6.65 3.55
C LYS A 233 25.20 -5.71 3.72
N VAL A 234 24.17 -6.20 4.41
CA VAL A 234 22.98 -5.42 4.80
C VAL A 234 22.91 -5.33 6.33
#